data_bc3e34382eaff96690009ac01adc8d15
#
_entry.id   bc3e34382eaff96690009ac01adc8d15
#
_cell.length_a   1.000
_cell.length_b   1.000
_cell.length_c   1.000
_cell.angle_alpha   90.00
_cell.angle_beta   90.00
_cell.angle_gamma   90.00
#
_symmetry.space_group_name_H-M   'P 1'
#
loop_
_entity.id
_entity.type
_entity.pdbx_description
1 polymer ?
#
loop_
_entity_poly.entity_id
_entity_poly.type
_entity_poly.pdbx_seq_one_letter_code
_entity_poly.pdbx_strand_id
1 'polypeptide(L)'
;FAGYKVSIPDWSVRLNVEALNMQDNTPRGEQNSSAYISVLRNHRWMGKRFFLDDGQLQKQANGLFSKGYVKVQNASCAQELATLAQSLTPQDAFCLGQPRGANIFSAAPVATRQTQQALANRSVPILSRTKDDFIFAQGEGWLLLDYDTKGLPEAVLSRIERLGGILNALRYVWPELDNGDFVVRPSSSAGVHVVGEPAPKISGFHMFVRLKR
;
A
#
# COMPACT_ATOMS: atom_id res chain seq x y z
N PHE A 1 -25.26 24.00 15.89
CA PHE A 1 -24.34 22.88 15.61
C PHE A 1 -22.98 23.46 15.33
N ALA A 2 -22.05 23.48 16.30
CA ALA A 2 -20.66 23.76 16.08
C ALA A 2 -20.09 22.61 15.25
N GLY A 3 -19.80 22.86 13.99
CA GLY A 3 -19.26 21.84 13.08
C GLY A 3 -17.82 21.52 13.45
N TYR A 4 -17.62 20.45 14.15
CA TYR A 4 -16.27 19.90 14.34
C TYR A 4 -15.71 19.47 12.99
N LYS A 5 -14.53 19.98 12.68
CA LYS A 5 -13.79 19.55 11.47
C LYS A 5 -12.79 18.46 11.85
N VAL A 6 -12.68 17.45 11.01
CA VAL A 6 -11.63 16.44 11.11
C VAL A 6 -10.47 16.89 10.23
N SER A 7 -9.28 16.98 10.81
CA SER A 7 -8.07 17.23 10.04
C SER A 7 -7.61 15.93 9.41
N ILE A 8 -7.48 15.93 8.09
CA ILE A 8 -6.87 14.84 7.33
C ILE A 8 -5.55 15.40 6.81
N PRO A 9 -4.41 14.85 7.23
CA PRO A 9 -3.12 15.30 6.74
C PRO A 9 -3.07 15.20 5.22
N ASP A 10 -2.57 16.23 4.56
CA ASP A 10 -2.29 16.18 3.13
C ASP A 10 -1.04 15.33 2.87
N TRP A 11 -1.29 14.06 2.56
CA TRP A 11 -0.24 13.08 2.26
C TRP A 11 0.28 13.18 0.83
N SER A 12 -0.25 14.07 0.02
CA SER A 12 0.23 14.31 -1.34
C SER A 12 1.67 14.86 -1.35
N VAL A 13 2.13 15.44 -0.23
CA VAL A 13 3.42 16.13 -0.10
C VAL A 13 4.45 15.35 0.73
N ARG A 14 4.08 14.29 1.44
CA ARG A 14 5.01 13.55 2.30
C ARG A 14 5.11 12.08 1.95
N LEU A 15 5.51 11.76 0.76
CA LEU A 15 6.42 10.67 0.58
C LEU A 15 7.77 11.21 1.12
N ASN A 16 8.06 10.98 2.40
CA ASN A 16 9.44 10.85 2.78
C ASN A 16 9.95 9.65 2.01
N VAL A 17 10.32 9.89 0.77
CA VAL A 17 11.35 9.12 0.13
C VAL A 17 12.58 9.49 0.96
N GLU A 18 12.78 8.84 2.10
CA GLU A 18 14.10 8.52 2.55
C GLU A 18 14.66 7.49 1.55
N ALA A 19 14.62 7.83 0.28
CA ALA A 19 15.71 7.57 -0.61
C ALA A 19 16.81 8.47 -0.02
N LEU A 20 17.39 8.02 1.06
CA LEU A 20 18.72 8.43 1.46
C LEU A 20 19.49 8.51 0.15
N ASN A 21 20.20 9.62 -0.05
CA ASN A 21 21.27 9.80 -1.02
C ASN A 21 22.31 8.67 -0.86
N MET A 22 21.91 7.45 -1.11
CA MET A 22 22.80 6.36 -1.44
C MET A 22 23.17 6.63 -2.89
N GLN A 23 24.32 7.22 -3.07
CA GLN A 23 24.99 7.26 -4.36
C GLN A 23 24.81 5.88 -4.98
N ASP A 24 24.14 5.85 -6.11
CA ASP A 24 23.94 4.66 -6.92
C ASP A 24 25.32 4.16 -7.40
N ASN A 25 25.99 3.41 -6.54
CA ASN A 25 27.24 2.71 -6.82
C ASN A 25 26.96 1.31 -7.40
N THR A 26 25.74 1.06 -7.85
CA THR A 26 25.42 -0.20 -8.55
C THR A 26 26.17 -0.23 -9.86
N PRO A 27 27.05 -1.22 -10.12
CA PRO A 27 27.71 -1.36 -11.41
C PRO A 27 26.60 -1.46 -12.50
N ARG A 28 26.65 -0.56 -13.47
CA ARG A 28 25.76 -0.57 -14.65
C ARG A 28 26.05 -1.81 -15.49
N GLY A 29 25.56 -2.96 -15.09
CA GLY A 29 25.78 -4.23 -15.77
C GLY A 29 24.82 -5.35 -15.35
N GLU A 30 24.06 -5.18 -14.27
CA GLU A 30 23.07 -6.18 -13.90
C GLU A 30 21.83 -6.05 -14.79
N GLN A 31 21.47 -7.17 -15.41
CA GLN A 31 20.26 -7.33 -16.21
C GLN A 31 19.07 -6.69 -15.50
N ASN A 32 18.35 -5.81 -16.22
CA ASN A 32 17.12 -5.15 -15.74
C ASN A 32 16.10 -6.22 -15.32
N SER A 33 16.19 -6.65 -14.09
CA SER A 33 15.22 -7.52 -13.49
C SER A 33 13.96 -6.70 -13.19
N SER A 34 12.87 -7.02 -13.87
CA SER A 34 11.63 -6.28 -13.79
C SER A 34 10.80 -6.75 -12.61
N ALA A 35 10.59 -5.90 -11.62
CA ALA A 35 9.59 -6.12 -10.59
C ALA A 35 8.27 -5.45 -11.00
N TYR A 36 7.17 -6.17 -10.82
CA TYR A 36 5.85 -5.72 -11.23
C TYR A 36 4.93 -5.60 -10.03
N ILE A 37 3.99 -4.67 -10.11
CA ILE A 37 2.90 -4.50 -9.16
C ILE A 37 1.59 -4.31 -9.93
N SER A 38 0.50 -4.85 -9.41
CA SER A 38 -0.81 -4.66 -10.01
C SER A 38 -1.48 -3.42 -9.41
N VAL A 39 -2.10 -2.61 -10.26
CA VAL A 39 -2.99 -1.52 -9.87
C VAL A 39 -4.42 -1.94 -10.17
N LEU A 40 -5.22 -2.04 -9.12
CA LEU A 40 -6.66 -2.26 -9.21
C LEU A 40 -7.35 -0.92 -9.28
N ARG A 41 -8.19 -0.70 -10.29
CA ARG A 41 -9.06 0.47 -10.40
C ARG A 41 -10.51 0.09 -10.22
N ASN A 42 -11.16 0.63 -9.21
CA ASN A 42 -12.58 0.45 -8.92
C ASN A 42 -13.42 1.48 -9.69
N HIS A 43 -14.70 1.16 -9.92
CA HIS A 43 -15.64 2.12 -10.50
C HIS A 43 -16.02 3.26 -9.56
N ARG A 44 -15.85 3.06 -8.26
CA ARG A 44 -16.18 4.04 -7.21
C ARG A 44 -14.94 4.32 -6.37
N TRP A 45 -14.96 5.45 -5.71
CA TRP A 45 -13.93 5.78 -4.73
C TRP A 45 -13.85 4.73 -3.64
N MET A 46 -12.65 4.33 -3.31
CA MET A 46 -12.32 3.45 -2.20
C MET A 46 -11.67 4.29 -1.10
N GLY A 47 -11.96 4.00 0.14
CA GLY A 47 -11.32 4.74 1.21
C GLY A 47 -11.99 4.56 2.55
N LYS A 48 -11.70 5.49 3.44
CA LYS A 48 -12.27 5.55 4.77
C LYS A 48 -12.90 6.93 4.97
N ARG A 49 -14.08 6.96 5.55
CA ARG A 49 -14.73 8.17 6.05
C ARG A 49 -14.42 8.28 7.53
N PHE A 50 -14.01 9.47 7.95
CA PHE A 50 -13.81 9.81 9.36
C PHE A 50 -14.89 10.80 9.76
N PHE A 51 -15.50 10.61 10.93
CA PHE A 51 -16.54 11.49 11.47
C PHE A 51 -16.53 11.42 13.00
N LEU A 52 -17.14 12.39 13.63
CA LEU A 52 -17.34 12.40 15.07
C LEU A 52 -18.73 11.84 15.39
N ASP A 53 -18.76 10.93 16.35
CA ASP A 53 -19.97 10.37 16.94
C ASP A 53 -19.83 10.48 18.46
N ASP A 54 -20.73 11.20 19.10
CA ASP A 54 -20.66 11.55 20.53
C ASP A 54 -19.28 12.11 20.97
N GLY A 55 -18.69 12.96 20.12
CA GLY A 55 -17.37 13.55 20.37
C GLY A 55 -16.19 12.62 20.14
N GLN A 56 -16.42 11.35 19.77
CA GLN A 56 -15.38 10.39 19.48
C GLN A 56 -15.13 10.25 17.98
N LEU A 57 -13.86 10.21 17.58
CA LEU A 57 -13.47 9.99 16.18
C LEU A 57 -13.79 8.57 15.75
N GLN A 58 -14.72 8.44 14.83
CA GLN A 58 -15.15 7.17 14.23
C GLN A 58 -14.56 7.03 12.82
N LYS A 59 -14.40 5.77 12.41
CA LYS A 59 -13.89 5.40 11.10
C LYS A 59 -14.80 4.37 10.44
N GLN A 60 -15.25 4.66 9.24
CA GLN A 60 -16.07 3.77 8.42
C GLN A 60 -15.40 3.52 7.08
N ALA A 61 -15.37 2.25 6.64
CA ALA A 61 -14.97 1.93 5.28
C ALA A 61 -15.99 2.52 4.29
N ASN A 62 -15.50 3.26 3.30
CA ASN A 62 -16.33 3.85 2.27
C ASN A 62 -15.85 3.34 0.91
N GLY A 63 -16.69 2.53 0.24
CA GLY A 63 -16.35 1.96 -1.04
C GLY A 63 -15.27 0.87 -0.96
N LEU A 64 -15.68 -0.36 -0.74
CA LEU A 64 -14.80 -1.51 -0.94
C LEU A 64 -14.71 -1.84 -2.43
N PHE A 65 -13.59 -2.44 -2.84
CA PHE A 65 -13.44 -2.94 -4.20
C PHE A 65 -14.48 -4.03 -4.47
N SER A 66 -15.33 -3.81 -5.46
CA SER A 66 -16.35 -4.77 -5.88
C SER A 66 -16.13 -5.27 -7.30
N LYS A 67 -15.87 -4.36 -8.24
CA LYS A 67 -15.59 -4.65 -9.65
C LYS A 67 -14.81 -3.48 -10.26
N GLY A 68 -14.00 -3.77 -11.24
CA GLY A 68 -13.19 -2.75 -11.91
C GLY A 68 -12.22 -3.39 -12.90
N TYR A 69 -11.03 -2.84 -12.95
CA TYR A 69 -9.96 -3.32 -13.82
C TYR A 69 -8.68 -3.49 -13.03
N VAL A 70 -7.85 -4.41 -13.48
CA VAL A 70 -6.46 -4.53 -13.04
C VAL A 70 -5.53 -4.22 -14.20
N LYS A 71 -4.45 -3.51 -13.93
CA LYS A 71 -3.34 -3.29 -14.84
C LYS A 71 -2.04 -3.56 -14.11
N VAL A 72 -1.16 -4.36 -14.71
CA VAL A 72 0.18 -4.58 -14.17
C VAL A 72 1.08 -3.43 -14.60
N GLN A 73 1.86 -2.92 -13.66
CA GLN A 73 2.82 -1.84 -13.87
C GLN A 73 4.21 -2.33 -13.51
N ASN A 74 5.20 -1.86 -14.25
CA ASN A 74 6.59 -2.04 -13.88
C ASN A 74 6.93 -1.09 -12.72
N ALA A 75 7.63 -1.60 -11.72
CA ALA A 75 8.18 -0.84 -10.61
C ALA A 75 9.46 -1.53 -10.17
N SER A 76 10.53 -1.29 -10.90
CA SER A 76 11.81 -1.99 -10.75
C SER A 76 12.67 -1.42 -9.62
N CYS A 77 12.29 -0.29 -9.05
CA CYS A 77 12.96 0.34 -7.90
C CYS A 77 11.98 1.13 -7.02
N ALA A 78 12.44 1.53 -5.83
CA ALA A 78 11.64 2.31 -4.89
C ALA A 78 11.15 3.63 -5.49
N GLN A 79 11.96 4.31 -6.29
CA GLN A 79 11.59 5.56 -6.93
C GLN A 79 10.44 5.39 -7.92
N GLU A 80 10.46 4.34 -8.72
CA GLU A 80 9.37 4.02 -9.65
C GLU A 80 8.08 3.67 -8.90
N LEU A 81 8.18 2.84 -7.85
CA LEU A 81 7.02 2.51 -7.01
C LEU A 81 6.46 3.75 -6.31
N ALA A 82 7.31 4.63 -5.80
CA ALA A 82 6.91 5.89 -5.17
C ALA A 82 6.18 6.80 -6.17
N THR A 83 6.73 6.96 -7.37
CA THR A 83 6.11 7.74 -8.45
C THR A 83 4.74 7.16 -8.85
N LEU A 84 4.67 5.83 -8.98
CA LEU A 84 3.41 5.15 -9.25
C LEU A 84 2.41 5.36 -8.10
N ALA A 85 2.85 5.25 -6.84
CA ALA A 85 1.99 5.49 -5.68
C ALA A 85 1.43 6.92 -5.63
N GLN A 86 2.21 7.92 -6.05
CA GLN A 86 1.77 9.32 -6.16
C GLN A 86 0.71 9.52 -7.25
N SER A 87 0.76 8.74 -8.31
CA SER A 87 -0.19 8.83 -9.43
C SER A 87 -1.54 8.17 -9.13
N LEU A 88 -1.66 7.39 -8.05
CA LEU A 88 -2.90 6.72 -7.69
C LEU A 88 -3.98 7.72 -7.27
N THR A 89 -5.19 7.45 -7.73
CA THR A 89 -6.39 8.18 -7.35
C THR A 89 -7.15 7.46 -6.25
N PRO A 90 -8.16 8.05 -5.61
CA PRO A 90 -9.02 7.36 -4.65
C PRO A 90 -9.75 6.13 -5.20
N GLN A 91 -9.73 5.91 -6.51
CA GLN A 91 -10.28 4.71 -7.14
C GLN A 91 -9.26 3.58 -7.24
N ASP A 92 -7.99 3.85 -6.99
CA ASP A 92 -6.89 2.91 -7.23
C ASP A 92 -6.37 2.28 -5.95
N ALA A 93 -5.91 1.05 -6.05
CA ALA A 93 -5.23 0.33 -4.98
C ALA A 93 -4.14 -0.58 -5.53
N PHE A 94 -3.04 -0.71 -4.80
CA PHE A 94 -2.04 -1.72 -5.10
C PHE A 94 -2.52 -3.14 -4.76
N CYS A 95 -2.12 -4.08 -5.59
CA CYS A 95 -2.21 -5.51 -5.35
C CYS A 95 -0.86 -6.15 -5.70
N LEU A 96 -0.27 -6.87 -4.77
CA LEU A 96 1.06 -7.47 -4.95
C LEU A 96 1.04 -8.67 -5.91
N GLY A 97 -0.10 -9.35 -6.02
CA GLY A 97 -0.27 -10.44 -6.97
C GLY A 97 -0.46 -9.95 -8.40
N GLN A 98 -0.07 -10.75 -9.36
CA GLN A 98 -0.25 -10.50 -10.78
C GLN A 98 -1.37 -11.39 -11.33
N PRO A 99 -2.18 -10.92 -12.30
CA PRO A 99 -3.21 -11.73 -12.95
C PRO A 99 -2.59 -12.95 -13.63
N ARG A 100 -3.15 -14.12 -13.39
CA ARG A 100 -2.73 -15.36 -14.02
C ARG A 100 -3.17 -15.39 -15.49
N GLY A 101 -2.25 -15.69 -16.41
CA GLY A 101 -2.56 -15.88 -17.84
C GLY A 101 -3.03 -14.63 -18.58
N ALA A 102 -3.12 -13.46 -17.94
CA ALA A 102 -3.41 -12.22 -18.61
C ALA A 102 -2.17 -11.68 -19.32
N ASN A 103 -2.39 -11.00 -20.46
CA ASN A 103 -1.34 -10.14 -20.98
C ASN A 103 -1.11 -9.02 -19.95
N ILE A 104 0.03 -9.07 -19.27
CA ILE A 104 0.37 -8.19 -18.15
C ILE A 104 0.32 -6.70 -18.50
N PHE A 105 0.38 -6.35 -19.77
CA PHE A 105 0.36 -4.97 -20.26
C PHE A 105 -1.04 -4.47 -20.63
N SER A 106 -2.05 -5.35 -20.63
CA SER A 106 -3.43 -4.98 -20.93
C SER A 106 -4.28 -4.93 -19.68
N ALA A 107 -5.20 -3.97 -19.62
CA ALA A 107 -6.16 -3.90 -18.52
C ALA A 107 -7.15 -5.08 -18.63
N ALA A 108 -7.29 -5.85 -17.55
CA ALA A 108 -8.22 -6.96 -17.47
C ALA A 108 -9.35 -6.66 -16.48
N PRO A 109 -10.61 -7.04 -16.77
CA PRO A 109 -11.71 -6.86 -15.84
C PRO A 109 -11.54 -7.76 -14.62
N VAL A 110 -11.78 -7.20 -13.43
CA VAL A 110 -11.65 -7.90 -12.16
C VAL A 110 -12.84 -7.60 -11.25
N ALA A 111 -13.29 -8.59 -10.50
CA ALA A 111 -14.41 -8.45 -9.57
C ALA A 111 -14.16 -9.25 -8.28
N THR A 112 -15.09 -9.14 -7.32
CA THR A 112 -15.14 -10.10 -6.23
C THR A 112 -15.56 -11.48 -6.77
N ARG A 113 -15.20 -12.56 -6.08
CA ARG A 113 -15.56 -13.92 -6.50
C ARG A 113 -17.08 -14.09 -6.70
N GLN A 114 -17.87 -13.53 -5.81
CA GLN A 114 -19.34 -13.56 -5.93
C GLN A 114 -19.82 -12.84 -7.19
N THR A 115 -19.27 -11.67 -7.51
CA THR A 115 -19.63 -10.93 -8.72
C THR A 115 -19.14 -11.64 -9.98
N GLN A 116 -17.95 -12.25 -9.95
CA GLN A 116 -17.43 -13.07 -11.04
C GLN A 116 -18.38 -14.24 -11.37
N GLN A 117 -18.81 -14.97 -10.34
CA GLN A 117 -19.76 -16.09 -10.51
C GLN A 117 -21.08 -15.64 -11.10
N ALA A 118 -21.63 -14.50 -10.65
CA ALA A 118 -22.87 -13.95 -11.20
C ALA A 118 -22.73 -13.48 -12.66
N LEU A 119 -21.52 -13.25 -13.14
CA LEU A 119 -21.21 -12.77 -14.49
C LEU A 119 -20.55 -13.85 -15.37
N ALA A 120 -20.51 -15.10 -14.94
CA ALA A 120 -19.80 -16.19 -15.59
C ALA A 120 -20.26 -16.47 -17.06
N ASN A 121 -21.47 -16.07 -17.44
CA ASN A 121 -22.02 -16.25 -18.78
C ASN A 121 -21.61 -15.15 -19.78
N ARG A 122 -20.66 -14.26 -19.42
CA ARG A 122 -20.19 -13.21 -20.33
C ARG A 122 -19.04 -13.72 -21.20
N SER A 123 -18.98 -13.20 -22.41
CA SER A 123 -17.94 -13.54 -23.40
C SER A 123 -16.52 -13.11 -23.00
N VAL A 124 -16.40 -12.16 -22.07
CA VAL A 124 -15.11 -11.68 -21.56
C VAL A 124 -14.85 -12.30 -20.19
N PRO A 125 -13.73 -13.05 -20.01
CA PRO A 125 -13.38 -13.61 -18.73
C PRO A 125 -13.13 -12.50 -17.72
N ILE A 126 -13.77 -12.60 -16.55
CA ILE A 126 -13.60 -11.67 -15.43
C ILE A 126 -12.76 -12.37 -14.39
N LEU A 127 -11.65 -11.77 -13.99
CA LEU A 127 -10.78 -12.29 -12.95
C LEU A 127 -11.42 -12.07 -11.56
N SER A 128 -11.24 -13.02 -10.65
CA SER A 128 -11.54 -12.80 -9.23
C SER A 128 -10.29 -12.33 -8.49
N ARG A 129 -10.48 -11.50 -7.49
CA ARG A 129 -9.37 -11.07 -6.63
C ARG A 129 -9.03 -12.14 -5.58
N THR A 130 -8.67 -13.32 -6.04
CA THR A 130 -8.32 -14.49 -5.23
C THR A 130 -7.03 -15.13 -5.75
N LYS A 131 -6.46 -16.06 -4.99
CA LYS A 131 -5.26 -16.83 -5.37
C LYS A 131 -5.48 -17.72 -6.62
N ASP A 132 -6.72 -17.92 -7.05
CA ASP A 132 -7.03 -18.70 -8.24
C ASP A 132 -6.63 -17.92 -9.50
N ASP A 133 -6.90 -16.59 -9.49
CA ASP A 133 -6.65 -15.70 -10.64
C ASP A 133 -5.44 -14.78 -10.45
N PHE A 134 -4.94 -14.63 -9.21
CA PHE A 134 -3.76 -13.82 -8.89
C PHE A 134 -2.68 -14.69 -8.27
N ILE A 135 -1.46 -14.54 -8.76
CA ILE A 135 -0.28 -15.25 -8.28
C ILE A 135 0.82 -14.25 -7.92
N PHE A 136 1.67 -14.63 -6.99
CA PHE A 136 2.96 -13.97 -6.83
C PHE A 136 3.90 -14.48 -7.93
N ALA A 137 4.51 -13.56 -8.67
CA ALA A 137 5.50 -13.92 -9.67
C ALA A 137 6.70 -14.63 -8.99
N GLN A 138 7.25 -15.61 -9.68
CA GLN A 138 8.52 -16.18 -9.24
C GLN A 138 9.65 -15.18 -9.52
N GLY A 139 10.54 -15.01 -8.56
CA GLY A 139 11.67 -14.10 -8.69
C GLY A 139 11.46 -12.79 -7.95
N GLU A 140 11.70 -11.69 -8.63
CA GLU A 140 11.62 -10.37 -8.02
C GLU A 140 10.19 -9.85 -7.86
N GLY A 141 9.95 -9.11 -6.80
CA GLY A 141 8.64 -8.56 -6.52
C GLY A 141 8.65 -7.65 -5.30
N TRP A 142 7.48 -7.23 -4.89
CA TRP A 142 7.28 -6.37 -3.73
C TRP A 142 6.62 -7.13 -2.59
N LEU A 143 7.16 -6.97 -1.38
CA LEU A 143 6.56 -7.40 -0.12
C LEU A 143 5.93 -6.19 0.55
N LEU A 144 4.72 -6.33 1.08
CA LEU A 144 4.10 -5.32 1.94
C LEU A 144 4.24 -5.73 3.40
N LEU A 145 4.85 -4.87 4.18
CA LEU A 145 4.79 -4.88 5.64
C LEU A 145 3.78 -3.83 6.08
N ASP A 146 2.72 -4.27 6.74
CA ASP A 146 1.68 -3.41 7.29
C ASP A 146 1.90 -3.30 8.80
N TYR A 147 2.26 -2.11 9.27
CA TYR A 147 2.51 -1.83 10.68
C TYR A 147 1.37 -1.00 11.25
N ASP A 148 0.76 -1.52 12.30
CA ASP A 148 -0.24 -0.82 13.11
C ASP A 148 0.11 -1.01 14.59
N THR A 149 0.12 0.07 15.36
CA THR A 149 0.37 0.01 16.80
C THR A 149 -0.82 -0.47 17.60
N LYS A 150 -2.00 -0.50 16.97
CA LYS A 150 -3.24 -0.87 17.65
C LYS A 150 -3.19 -2.32 18.14
N GLY A 151 -3.31 -2.49 19.44
CA GLY A 151 -3.32 -3.82 20.08
C GLY A 151 -1.95 -4.41 20.32
N LEU A 152 -0.86 -3.69 20.05
CA LEU A 152 0.48 -4.13 20.45
C LEU A 152 0.65 -4.00 21.97
N PRO A 153 1.27 -4.98 22.63
CA PRO A 153 1.63 -4.88 24.03
C PRO A 153 2.58 -3.70 24.31
N GLU A 154 2.41 -3.02 25.44
CA GLU A 154 3.25 -1.88 25.84
C GLU A 154 4.75 -2.21 25.85
N ALA A 155 5.11 -3.43 26.27
CA ALA A 155 6.49 -3.89 26.26
C ALA A 155 7.10 -3.93 24.84
N VAL A 156 6.29 -4.23 23.82
CA VAL A 156 6.71 -4.21 22.41
C VAL A 156 6.91 -2.79 21.94
N LEU A 157 5.95 -1.90 22.23
CA LEU A 157 6.04 -0.48 21.89
C LEU A 157 7.28 0.17 22.52
N SER A 158 7.50 -0.05 23.82
CA SER A 158 8.68 0.45 24.53
C SER A 158 10.00 -0.09 23.97
N ARG A 159 10.02 -1.34 23.49
CA ARG A 159 11.21 -1.89 22.83
C ARG A 159 11.47 -1.24 21.48
N ILE A 160 10.41 -1.01 20.68
CA ILE A 160 10.49 -0.30 19.40
C ILE A 160 11.03 1.12 19.63
N GLU A 161 10.51 1.84 20.64
CA GLU A 161 10.99 3.18 20.99
C GLU A 161 12.46 3.20 21.39
N ARG A 162 12.90 2.26 22.22
CA ARG A 162 14.34 2.12 22.62
C ARG A 162 15.26 1.85 21.44
N LEU A 163 14.78 1.23 20.39
CA LEU A 163 15.53 1.01 19.15
C LEU A 163 15.50 2.22 18.21
N GLY A 164 14.87 3.32 18.62
CA GLY A 164 14.74 4.53 17.80
C GLY A 164 13.61 4.48 16.77
N GLY A 165 12.59 3.66 17.03
CA GLY A 165 11.40 3.51 16.20
C GLY A 165 11.38 2.24 15.36
N ILE A 166 10.24 2.02 14.67
CA ILE A 166 9.98 0.75 13.99
C ILE A 166 10.95 0.45 12.83
N LEU A 167 11.40 1.47 12.08
CA LEU A 167 12.35 1.24 10.99
C LEU A 167 13.70 0.72 11.51
N ASN A 168 14.19 1.29 12.60
CA ASN A 168 15.41 0.80 13.24
C ASN A 168 15.20 -0.58 13.88
N ALA A 169 14.02 -0.84 14.44
CA ALA A 169 13.67 -2.16 14.94
C ALA A 169 13.61 -3.20 13.82
N LEU A 170 13.09 -2.85 12.65
CA LEU A 170 13.10 -3.73 11.48
C LEU A 170 14.53 -3.98 10.99
N ARG A 171 15.38 -2.95 10.89
CA ARG A 171 16.80 -3.11 10.53
C ARG A 171 17.56 -3.98 11.53
N TYR A 172 17.23 -3.86 12.81
CA TYR A 172 17.81 -4.72 13.84
C TYR A 172 17.51 -6.20 13.64
N VAL A 173 16.28 -6.55 13.22
CA VAL A 173 15.88 -7.95 13.00
C VAL A 173 16.09 -8.42 11.55
N TRP A 174 16.25 -7.50 10.64
CA TRP A 174 16.46 -7.74 9.21
C TRP A 174 17.50 -6.76 8.66
N PRO A 175 18.79 -7.01 8.92
CA PRO A 175 19.89 -6.10 8.55
C PRO A 175 19.99 -5.83 7.05
N GLU A 176 19.54 -6.76 6.20
CA GLU A 176 19.54 -6.59 4.74
C GLU A 176 18.72 -5.40 4.27
N LEU A 177 17.80 -4.89 5.10
CA LEU A 177 17.05 -3.67 4.80
C LEU A 177 17.94 -2.43 4.65
N ASP A 178 19.14 -2.40 5.25
CA ASP A 178 20.07 -1.27 5.10
C ASP A 178 20.52 -1.08 3.65
N ASN A 179 20.58 -2.17 2.89
CA ASN A 179 20.90 -2.17 1.45
C ASN A 179 19.67 -2.48 0.61
N GLY A 180 18.50 -2.50 1.23
CA GLY A 180 17.22 -2.83 0.59
C GLY A 180 16.61 -1.64 -0.14
N ASP A 181 15.89 -1.95 -1.18
CA ASP A 181 15.08 -0.98 -1.93
C ASP A 181 13.65 -1.01 -1.37
N PHE A 182 13.20 0.08 -0.74
CA PHE A 182 11.89 0.13 -0.09
C PHE A 182 11.22 1.49 -0.13
N VAL A 183 9.89 1.50 -0.02
CA VAL A 183 9.04 2.68 0.08
C VAL A 183 8.21 2.61 1.35
N VAL A 184 8.25 3.65 2.17
CA VAL A 184 7.41 3.78 3.37
C VAL A 184 6.36 4.85 3.15
N ARG A 185 5.12 4.56 3.49
CA ARG A 185 4.02 5.53 3.50
C ARG A 185 3.17 5.38 4.75
N PRO A 186 2.66 6.48 5.30
CA PRO A 186 1.69 6.40 6.39
C PRO A 186 0.44 5.61 5.97
N SER A 187 -0.18 4.93 6.91
CA SER A 187 -1.48 4.31 6.67
C SER A 187 -2.55 5.38 6.44
N SER A 188 -3.61 5.03 5.73
CA SER A 188 -4.69 5.99 5.39
C SER A 188 -5.42 6.62 6.59
N SER A 189 -5.18 6.12 7.79
CA SER A 189 -5.74 6.67 9.04
C SER A 189 -4.68 7.31 9.94
N ALA A 190 -3.40 7.26 9.55
CA ALA A 190 -2.33 7.86 10.35
C ALA A 190 -2.46 9.38 10.39
N GLY A 191 -2.35 9.95 11.58
CA GLY A 191 -2.41 11.40 11.79
C GLY A 191 -3.81 12.05 11.66
N VAL A 192 -4.87 11.27 11.43
CA VAL A 192 -6.24 11.80 11.46
C VAL A 192 -6.64 12.09 12.91
N HIS A 193 -7.07 13.32 13.18
CA HIS A 193 -7.45 13.79 14.52
C HIS A 193 -8.52 14.87 14.45
N VAL A 194 -9.10 15.22 15.57
CA VAL A 194 -10.06 16.31 15.68
C VAL A 194 -9.32 17.64 15.61
N VAL A 195 -9.85 18.59 14.85
CA VAL A 195 -9.25 19.93 14.76
C VAL A 195 -9.26 20.60 16.12
N GLY A 196 -8.12 21.12 16.55
CA GLY A 196 -7.93 21.72 17.88
C GLY A 196 -7.30 20.76 18.90
N GLU A 197 -7.25 19.47 18.62
CA GLU A 197 -6.50 18.51 19.41
C GLU A 197 -5.07 18.35 18.88
N PRO A 198 -4.11 17.95 19.73
CA PRO A 198 -2.76 17.63 19.28
C PRO A 198 -2.80 16.50 18.24
N ALA A 199 -2.04 16.68 17.15
CA ALA A 199 -1.90 15.62 16.17
C ALA A 199 -1.25 14.38 16.82
N PRO A 200 -1.87 13.19 16.68
CA PRO A 200 -1.31 11.98 17.26
C PRO A 200 0.03 11.64 16.58
N LYS A 201 0.91 10.98 17.30
CA LYS A 201 2.08 10.33 16.66
C LYS A 201 1.58 9.43 15.55
N ILE A 202 2.31 9.34 14.45
CA ILE A 202 1.99 8.42 13.35
C ILE A 202 1.98 6.99 13.91
N SER A 203 0.81 6.38 13.93
CA SER A 203 0.57 5.09 14.59
C SER A 203 0.66 3.91 13.65
N GLY A 204 0.67 4.15 12.34
CA GLY A 204 0.71 3.07 11.35
C GLY A 204 1.30 3.50 10.02
N PHE A 205 1.95 2.56 9.33
CA PHE A 205 2.45 2.77 7.99
C PHE A 205 2.48 1.45 7.18
N HIS A 206 2.55 1.61 5.88
CA HIS A 206 2.83 0.54 4.94
C HIS A 206 4.27 0.69 4.45
N MET A 207 5.04 -0.39 4.48
CA MET A 207 6.37 -0.46 3.91
C MET A 207 6.37 -1.48 2.79
N PHE A 208 6.70 -1.05 1.59
CA PHE A 208 6.89 -1.92 0.44
C PHE A 208 8.39 -2.17 0.29
N VAL A 209 8.79 -3.42 0.40
CA VAL A 209 10.19 -3.85 0.27
C VAL A 209 10.35 -4.63 -1.02
N ARG A 210 11.33 -4.25 -1.83
CA ARG A 210 11.68 -5.02 -3.02
C ARG A 210 12.43 -6.28 -2.62
N LEU A 211 11.89 -7.42 -3.01
CA LEU A 211 12.56 -8.70 -2.88
C LEU A 211 13.37 -8.94 -4.15
N LYS A 212 14.67 -9.11 -4.00
CA LYS A 212 15.60 -9.57 -5.04
C LYS A 212 15.83 -11.06 -4.81
N ARG A 213 15.99 -11.78 -5.89
CA ARG A 213 16.30 -13.21 -5.85
C ARG A 213 17.79 -13.44 -5.56
#